data_79e94983ed855941c1adff66e5b2977d
#
_entry.id   79e94983ed855941c1adff66e5b2977d
#
_cell.length_a   1.000
_cell.length_b   1.000
_cell.length_c   1.000
_cell.angle_alpha   90.00
_cell.angle_beta   90.00
_cell.angle_gamma   90.00
#
_symmetry.space_group_name_H-M   'P 1'
#
loop_
_entity.id
_entity.type
_entity.pdbx_description
1 polymer ?
#
loop_
_entity_poly.entity_id
_entity_poly.type
_entity_poly.pdbx_seq_one_letter_code
_entity_poly.pdbx_strand_id
1 'polypeptide(L)'
;FNENKAGLAIVSDPVTVNYLTGFYCDPHERQMFLFVYENREPALFVPALEVARASAVLDFPVFGYVDSENPWKKIKAGLASTDSPIIYAELDNLNGTKFLGLETVFDGRFENLTPFIQKMRVIKSADEIQKMLVAGDYADKAVNIGFDNISLDVTEPDIIAQIEFG
;
A
#
# COMPACT_ATOMS: atom_id res chain seq x y z
N PHE A 1 1.16 6.93 -18.57
CA PHE A 1 2.59 7.02 -18.93
C PHE A 1 2.82 7.73 -20.28
N ASN A 2 2.04 7.44 -21.34
CA ASN A 2 2.35 7.93 -22.69
C ASN A 2 2.27 9.45 -22.91
N GLU A 3 1.49 10.20 -22.14
CA GLU A 3 1.34 11.65 -22.35
C GLU A 3 2.48 12.47 -21.72
N ASN A 4 3.18 11.94 -20.69
CA ASN A 4 4.15 12.70 -19.90
C ASN A 4 5.57 12.11 -19.85
N LYS A 5 5.89 11.08 -20.65
CA LYS A 5 7.20 10.39 -20.63
C LYS A 5 7.63 9.86 -19.25
N ALA A 6 6.68 9.45 -18.42
CA ALA A 6 6.96 8.86 -17.12
C ALA A 6 7.44 7.42 -17.32
N GLY A 7 8.67 7.11 -16.93
CA GLY A 7 9.20 5.75 -16.99
C GLY A 7 9.02 4.94 -15.73
N LEU A 8 8.64 5.58 -14.60
CA LEU A 8 8.55 4.95 -13.29
C LEU A 8 7.46 5.59 -12.44
N ALA A 9 6.62 4.75 -11.81
CA ALA A 9 5.76 5.13 -10.70
C ALA A 9 6.15 4.36 -9.43
N ILE A 10 6.18 5.04 -8.30
CA ILE A 10 6.53 4.50 -6.97
C ILE A 10 5.33 4.63 -6.06
N VAL A 11 4.81 3.50 -5.62
CA VAL A 11 3.67 3.41 -4.69
C VAL A 11 4.20 3.01 -3.32
N SER A 12 3.82 3.72 -2.27
CA SER A 12 4.34 3.55 -0.91
C SER A 12 3.28 3.32 0.15
N ASP A 13 2.03 3.66 -0.14
CA ASP A 13 0.92 3.42 0.77
C ASP A 13 0.52 1.93 0.77
N PRO A 14 0.50 1.25 1.95
CA PRO A 14 0.10 -0.15 2.05
C PRO A 14 -1.29 -0.46 1.48
N VAL A 15 -2.23 0.47 1.62
CA VAL A 15 -3.59 0.31 1.09
C VAL A 15 -3.59 0.39 -0.44
N THR A 16 -2.79 1.30 -1.01
CA THR A 16 -2.65 1.41 -2.47
C THR A 16 -1.89 0.21 -3.05
N VAL A 17 -0.84 -0.28 -2.37
CA VAL A 17 -0.15 -1.52 -2.77
C VAL A 17 -1.14 -2.69 -2.78
N ASN A 18 -1.95 -2.85 -1.73
CA ASN A 18 -2.99 -3.88 -1.68
C ASN A 18 -4.03 -3.73 -2.81
N TYR A 19 -4.49 -2.51 -3.07
CA TYR A 19 -5.45 -2.23 -4.14
C TYR A 19 -4.93 -2.67 -5.52
N LEU A 20 -3.65 -2.43 -5.80
CA LEU A 20 -3.03 -2.73 -7.09
C LEU A 20 -2.58 -4.19 -7.23
N THR A 21 -2.27 -4.88 -6.14
CA THR A 21 -1.57 -6.17 -6.17
C THR A 21 -2.27 -7.30 -5.40
N GLY A 22 -3.22 -6.98 -4.52
CA GLY A 22 -3.81 -7.94 -3.59
C GLY A 22 -2.92 -8.28 -2.39
N PHE A 23 -1.67 -7.82 -2.35
CA PHE A 23 -0.78 -8.03 -1.21
C PHE A 23 -0.84 -6.87 -0.21
N TYR A 24 -1.07 -7.19 1.05
CA TYR A 24 -1.08 -6.22 2.15
C TYR A 24 -0.07 -6.57 3.23
N CYS A 25 0.73 -5.60 3.64
CA CYS A 25 1.45 -5.62 4.91
C CYS A 25 1.54 -4.20 5.48
N ASP A 26 1.63 -4.08 6.79
CA ASP A 26 1.98 -2.82 7.44
C ASP A 26 3.48 -2.84 7.75
N PRO A 27 4.30 -2.07 7.00
CA PRO A 27 5.74 -2.07 7.19
C PRO A 27 6.18 -1.25 8.41
N HIS A 28 5.25 -0.55 9.09
CA HIS A 28 5.54 0.43 10.14
C HIS A 28 6.58 1.47 9.67
N GLU A 29 7.71 1.57 10.40
CA GLU A 29 8.82 2.47 10.07
C GLU A 29 9.69 1.99 8.89
N ARG A 30 9.55 0.72 8.47
CA ARG A 30 10.38 0.13 7.41
C ARG A 30 9.97 0.58 6.03
N GLN A 31 10.86 0.37 5.07
CA GLN A 31 10.64 0.75 3.69
C GLN A 31 9.83 -0.32 2.95
N MET A 32 8.74 0.09 2.31
CA MET A 32 8.00 -0.70 1.35
C MET A 32 7.67 0.18 0.15
N PHE A 33 7.98 -0.33 -1.05
CA PHE A 33 7.69 0.36 -2.30
C PHE A 33 7.30 -0.64 -3.39
N LEU A 34 6.21 -0.37 -4.09
CA LEU A 34 5.90 -1.00 -5.36
C LEU A 34 6.42 -0.08 -6.48
N PHE A 35 7.32 -0.61 -7.28
CA PHE A 35 7.86 0.04 -8.47
C PHE A 35 7.10 -0.45 -9.70
N VAL A 36 6.46 0.46 -10.42
CA VAL A 36 5.74 0.18 -11.66
C VAL A 36 6.47 0.89 -12.80
N TYR A 37 7.02 0.11 -13.71
CA TYR A 37 7.83 0.60 -14.84
C TYR A 37 7.01 0.62 -16.12
N GLU A 38 7.38 1.50 -17.07
CA GLU A 38 6.74 1.56 -18.37
C GLU A 38 7.09 0.34 -19.25
N ASN A 39 8.36 -0.11 -19.20
CA ASN A 39 8.91 -1.05 -20.17
C ASN A 39 9.38 -2.39 -19.57
N ARG A 40 9.03 -2.68 -18.33
CA ARG A 40 9.33 -3.97 -17.67
C ARG A 40 8.27 -4.30 -16.63
N GLU A 41 8.28 -5.53 -16.13
CA GLU A 41 7.41 -5.96 -15.05
C GLU A 41 7.60 -5.14 -13.77
N PRO A 42 6.54 -5.01 -12.96
CA PRO A 42 6.63 -4.36 -11.65
C PRO A 42 7.61 -5.07 -10.73
N ALA A 43 7.97 -4.41 -9.64
CA ALA A 43 8.77 -5.02 -8.58
C ALA A 43 8.32 -4.52 -7.21
N LEU A 44 8.18 -5.41 -6.24
CA LEU A 44 7.88 -5.05 -4.86
C LEU A 44 9.15 -5.11 -4.02
N PHE A 45 9.43 -4.06 -3.26
CA PHE A 45 10.51 -3.98 -2.27
C PHE A 45 9.91 -3.94 -0.87
N VAL A 46 10.28 -4.90 -0.02
CA VAL A 46 9.69 -5.08 1.32
C VAL A 46 10.76 -5.50 2.35
N PRO A 47 10.48 -5.42 3.67
CA PRO A 47 11.29 -6.10 4.68
C PRO A 47 11.41 -7.59 4.37
N ALA A 48 12.58 -8.20 4.66
CA ALA A 48 12.88 -9.59 4.30
C ALA A 48 11.86 -10.60 4.87
N LEU A 49 11.27 -10.30 6.03
CA LEU A 49 10.25 -11.13 6.66
C LEU A 49 8.94 -11.25 5.82
N GLU A 50 8.68 -10.29 4.95
CA GLU A 50 7.48 -10.27 4.10
C GLU A 50 7.69 -10.94 2.74
N VAL A 51 8.93 -11.20 2.33
CA VAL A 51 9.25 -11.71 0.98
C VAL A 51 8.54 -13.02 0.66
N ALA A 52 8.57 -13.99 1.57
CA ALA A 52 7.93 -15.29 1.32
C ALA A 52 6.42 -15.17 1.14
N ARG A 53 5.77 -14.33 1.96
CA ARG A 53 4.33 -14.08 1.91
C ARG A 53 3.94 -13.30 0.65
N ALA A 54 4.72 -12.29 0.29
CA ALA A 54 4.49 -11.53 -0.94
C ALA A 54 4.67 -12.39 -2.19
N SER A 55 5.75 -13.19 -2.26
CA SER A 55 6.02 -14.08 -3.39
C SER A 55 5.01 -15.22 -3.57
N ALA A 56 4.23 -15.54 -2.53
CA ALA A 56 3.15 -16.50 -2.63
C ALA A 56 1.88 -15.93 -3.30
N VAL A 57 1.75 -14.60 -3.36
CA VAL A 57 0.60 -13.88 -3.91
C VAL A 57 0.91 -13.23 -5.25
N LEU A 58 2.14 -12.75 -5.44
CA LEU A 58 2.57 -11.96 -6.59
C LEU A 58 3.28 -12.81 -7.62
N ASP A 59 3.01 -12.56 -8.89
CA ASP A 59 3.63 -13.19 -10.06
C ASP A 59 4.81 -12.40 -10.65
N PHE A 60 5.27 -11.36 -9.96
CA PHE A 60 6.41 -10.52 -10.33
C PHE A 60 7.46 -10.44 -9.20
N PRO A 61 8.69 -9.95 -9.48
CA PRO A 61 9.80 -9.97 -8.53
C PRO A 61 9.54 -9.25 -7.21
N VAL A 62 9.90 -9.92 -6.10
CA VAL A 62 9.88 -9.36 -4.75
C VAL A 62 11.30 -9.30 -4.21
N PHE A 63 11.73 -8.12 -3.78
CA PHE A 63 13.05 -7.86 -3.23
C PHE A 63 12.96 -7.55 -1.73
N GLY A 64 13.82 -8.20 -0.95
CA GLY A 64 13.85 -8.03 0.49
C GLY A 64 15.11 -7.37 1.01
N TYR A 65 15.02 -6.77 2.20
CA TYR A 65 16.17 -6.29 2.97
C TYR A 65 15.96 -6.59 4.46
N VAL A 66 17.07 -6.75 5.18
CA VAL A 66 17.07 -6.90 6.64
C VAL A 66 17.45 -5.59 7.31
N ASP A 67 17.10 -5.43 8.61
CA ASP A 67 17.28 -4.16 9.34
C ASP A 67 18.75 -3.69 9.45
N SER A 68 19.72 -4.61 9.30
CA SER A 68 21.15 -4.28 9.26
C SER A 68 21.64 -3.75 7.91
N GLU A 69 20.83 -3.79 6.87
CA GLU A 69 21.17 -3.32 5.52
C GLU A 69 20.63 -1.92 5.27
N ASN A 70 21.31 -1.20 4.37
CA ASN A 70 20.80 0.07 3.89
C ASN A 70 19.82 -0.17 2.73
N PRO A 71 18.51 0.07 2.91
CA PRO A 71 17.49 -0.19 1.89
C PRO A 71 17.71 0.64 0.61
N TRP A 72 18.18 1.87 0.75
CA TRP A 72 18.43 2.77 -0.39
C TRP A 72 19.54 2.27 -1.31
N LYS A 73 20.59 1.69 -0.75
CA LYS A 73 21.65 1.06 -1.55
C LYS A 73 21.13 -0.16 -2.33
N LYS A 74 20.25 -0.96 -1.71
CA LYS A 74 19.64 -2.11 -2.39
C LYS A 74 18.71 -1.67 -3.51
N ILE A 75 17.87 -0.67 -3.27
CA ILE A 75 16.99 -0.12 -4.31
C ILE A 75 17.83 0.42 -5.47
N LYS A 76 18.90 1.18 -5.17
CA LYS A 76 19.80 1.73 -6.20
C LYS A 76 20.46 0.65 -7.05
N ALA A 77 20.86 -0.45 -6.43
CA ALA A 77 21.56 -1.54 -7.13
C ALA A 77 20.65 -2.39 -8.04
N GLY A 78 19.35 -2.54 -7.70
CA GLY A 78 18.47 -3.48 -8.39
C GLY A 78 17.21 -2.88 -9.03
N LEU A 79 16.74 -1.74 -8.54
CA LEU A 79 15.42 -1.22 -8.88
C LEU A 79 15.44 0.19 -9.51
N ALA A 80 16.54 0.93 -9.37
CA ALA A 80 16.63 2.34 -9.79
C ALA A 80 16.86 2.55 -11.30
N SER A 81 16.83 1.51 -12.13
CA SER A 81 17.03 1.66 -13.57
C SER A 81 15.80 2.29 -14.23
N THR A 82 15.87 3.58 -14.48
CA THR A 82 14.93 4.33 -15.31
C THR A 82 15.68 5.44 -16.06
N ASP A 83 15.40 5.60 -17.34
CA ASP A 83 15.92 6.69 -18.17
C ASP A 83 14.97 7.89 -18.20
N SER A 84 13.87 7.83 -17.44
CA SER A 84 12.88 8.88 -17.43
C SER A 84 13.31 10.04 -16.53
N PRO A 85 13.19 11.29 -17.02
CA PRO A 85 13.42 12.48 -16.21
C PRO A 85 12.30 12.75 -15.18
N ILE A 86 11.18 12.02 -15.28
CA ILE A 86 10.01 12.19 -14.39
C ILE A 86 9.73 10.87 -13.68
N ILE A 87 9.60 10.94 -12.37
CA ILE A 87 9.24 9.82 -11.48
C ILE A 87 7.95 10.21 -10.76
N TYR A 88 6.91 9.42 -10.93
CA TYR A 88 5.69 9.59 -10.17
C TYR A 88 5.78 8.87 -8.83
N ALA A 89 5.44 9.54 -7.73
CA ALA A 89 5.40 8.94 -6.40
C ALA A 89 4.16 9.41 -5.64
N GLU A 90 3.65 8.60 -4.73
CA GLU A 90 2.54 8.98 -3.84
C GLU A 90 3.02 9.98 -2.79
N LEU A 91 3.28 11.23 -3.20
CA LEU A 91 3.91 12.23 -2.34
C LEU A 91 3.10 12.55 -1.08
N ASP A 92 1.77 12.43 -1.12
CA ASP A 92 0.92 12.68 0.03
C ASP A 92 1.06 11.61 1.13
N ASN A 93 1.60 10.42 0.78
CA ASN A 93 1.81 9.29 1.68
C ASN A 93 3.29 9.06 2.03
N LEU A 94 4.19 9.82 1.43
CA LEU A 94 5.62 9.76 1.74
C LEU A 94 5.97 10.69 2.90
N ASN A 95 6.51 10.14 3.98
CA ASN A 95 7.17 11.00 4.96
C ASN A 95 8.50 11.55 4.42
N GLY A 96 9.00 12.63 5.04
CA GLY A 96 10.22 13.31 4.58
C GLY A 96 11.45 12.39 4.50
N THR A 97 11.59 11.45 5.42
CA THR A 97 12.72 10.49 5.42
C THR A 97 12.67 9.56 4.21
N LYS A 98 11.49 9.05 3.87
CA LYS A 98 11.31 8.21 2.68
C LYS A 98 11.56 9.01 1.40
N PHE A 99 11.04 10.22 1.33
CA PHE A 99 11.24 11.10 0.17
C PHE A 99 12.71 11.42 -0.07
N LEU A 100 13.41 11.92 0.96
CA LEU A 100 14.84 12.20 0.88
C LEU A 100 15.68 10.95 0.52
N GLY A 101 15.28 9.78 1.02
CA GLY A 101 15.90 8.52 0.65
C GLY A 101 15.74 8.20 -0.84
N LEU A 102 14.55 8.38 -1.40
CA LEU A 102 14.31 8.19 -2.84
C LEU A 102 15.12 9.18 -3.68
N GLU A 103 15.27 10.43 -3.26
CA GLU A 103 16.12 11.42 -3.96
C GLU A 103 17.60 11.02 -4.00
N THR A 104 18.10 10.22 -3.05
CA THR A 104 19.48 9.69 -3.11
C THR A 104 19.64 8.56 -4.13
N VAL A 105 18.54 7.97 -4.54
CA VAL A 105 18.51 6.79 -5.43
C VAL A 105 18.26 7.18 -6.88
N PHE A 106 17.36 8.12 -7.10
CA PHE A 106 16.84 8.48 -8.42
C PHE A 106 17.22 9.91 -8.82
N ASP A 107 17.78 10.07 -10.02
CA ASP A 107 18.14 11.38 -10.61
C ASP A 107 16.99 11.90 -11.48
N GLY A 108 15.78 12.02 -10.93
CA GLY A 108 14.61 12.48 -11.66
C GLY A 108 13.80 13.52 -10.88
N ARG A 109 12.96 14.26 -11.59
CA ARG A 109 11.98 15.13 -10.94
C ARG A 109 10.81 14.29 -10.45
N PHE A 110 10.50 14.41 -9.16
CA PHE A 110 9.33 13.75 -8.58
C PHE A 110 8.05 14.53 -8.86
N GLU A 111 7.03 13.82 -9.31
CA GLU A 111 5.66 14.34 -9.47
C GLU A 111 4.67 13.51 -8.66
N ASN A 112 3.58 14.17 -8.23
CA ASN A 112 2.62 13.54 -7.33
C ASN A 112 1.70 12.55 -8.06
N LEU A 113 1.78 11.28 -7.69
CA LEU A 113 0.93 10.18 -8.18
C LEU A 113 -0.43 10.14 -7.48
N THR A 114 -0.55 10.67 -6.26
CA THR A 114 -1.73 10.48 -5.40
C THR A 114 -3.05 10.88 -6.07
N PRO A 115 -3.16 12.02 -6.78
CA PRO A 115 -4.42 12.39 -7.44
C PRO A 115 -4.87 11.37 -8.51
N PHE A 116 -3.91 10.73 -9.20
CA PHE A 116 -4.21 9.70 -10.19
C PHE A 116 -4.76 8.43 -9.51
N ILE A 117 -4.11 7.96 -8.44
CA ILE A 117 -4.58 6.81 -7.65
C ILE A 117 -5.98 7.07 -7.08
N GLN A 118 -6.19 8.25 -6.51
CA GLN A 118 -7.51 8.63 -5.99
C GLN A 118 -8.59 8.56 -7.08
N LYS A 119 -8.30 9.11 -8.27
CA LYS A 119 -9.23 9.06 -9.41
C LYS A 119 -9.55 7.63 -9.85
N MET A 120 -8.57 6.73 -9.88
CA MET A 120 -8.82 5.32 -10.18
C MET A 120 -9.77 4.67 -9.20
N ARG A 121 -9.70 5.00 -7.90
CA ARG A 121 -10.50 4.43 -6.82
C ARG A 121 -11.90 5.05 -6.67
N VAL A 122 -12.20 6.15 -7.35
CA VAL A 122 -13.52 6.81 -7.28
C VAL A 122 -14.61 5.93 -7.88
N ILE A 123 -14.35 5.34 -9.04
CA ILE A 123 -15.32 4.48 -9.72
C ILE A 123 -15.03 3.03 -9.34
N LYS A 124 -15.98 2.42 -8.62
CA LYS A 124 -15.86 1.05 -8.13
C LYS A 124 -16.35 0.05 -9.18
N SER A 125 -15.68 -1.07 -9.29
CA SER A 125 -16.17 -2.22 -10.07
C SER A 125 -17.37 -2.88 -9.39
N ALA A 126 -18.07 -3.75 -10.11
CA ALA A 126 -19.19 -4.50 -9.54
C ALA A 126 -18.77 -5.37 -8.34
N ASP A 127 -17.61 -6.00 -8.42
CA ASP A 127 -17.06 -6.83 -7.33
C ASP A 127 -16.69 -5.99 -6.10
N GLU A 128 -16.10 -4.80 -6.29
CA GLU A 128 -15.81 -3.88 -5.20
C GLU A 128 -17.08 -3.39 -4.52
N ILE A 129 -18.12 -3.04 -5.30
CA ILE A 129 -19.44 -2.66 -4.76
C ILE A 129 -20.02 -3.80 -3.93
N GLN A 130 -19.99 -5.04 -4.42
CA GLN A 130 -20.48 -6.18 -3.68
C GLN A 130 -19.75 -6.40 -2.35
N LYS A 131 -18.44 -6.27 -2.34
CA LYS A 131 -17.64 -6.35 -1.11
C LYS A 131 -17.96 -5.22 -0.12
N MET A 132 -18.19 -4.00 -0.63
CA MET A 132 -18.61 -2.87 0.20
C MET A 132 -19.98 -3.08 0.82
N LEU A 133 -20.94 -3.64 0.08
CA LEU A 133 -22.27 -3.97 0.63
C LEU A 133 -22.17 -5.01 1.75
N VAL A 134 -21.41 -6.09 1.53
CA VAL A 134 -21.17 -7.11 2.56
C VAL A 134 -20.50 -6.50 3.80
N ALA A 135 -19.52 -5.63 3.62
CA ALA A 135 -18.87 -4.94 4.75
C ALA A 135 -19.86 -4.02 5.49
N GLY A 136 -20.77 -3.36 4.76
CA GLY A 136 -21.85 -2.55 5.33
C GLY A 136 -22.80 -3.39 6.20
N ASP A 137 -23.21 -4.56 5.71
CA ASP A 137 -24.09 -5.48 6.47
C ASP A 137 -23.43 -5.93 7.79
N TYR A 138 -22.13 -6.19 7.78
CA TYR A 138 -21.37 -6.51 9.01
C TYR A 138 -21.30 -5.31 9.96
N ALA A 139 -21.07 -4.11 9.45
CA ALA A 139 -21.03 -2.90 10.25
C ALA A 139 -22.39 -2.63 10.92
N ASP A 140 -23.50 -2.77 10.18
CA ASP A 140 -24.85 -2.62 10.72
C ASP A 140 -25.16 -3.66 11.80
N LYS A 141 -24.77 -4.91 11.62
CA LYS A 141 -24.90 -5.95 12.65
C LYS A 141 -24.11 -5.61 13.91
N ALA A 142 -22.84 -5.21 13.77
CA ALA A 142 -21.99 -4.84 14.89
C ALA A 142 -22.58 -3.67 15.69
N VAL A 143 -23.09 -2.65 15.00
CA VAL A 143 -23.75 -1.50 15.63
C VAL A 143 -25.02 -1.93 16.39
N ASN A 144 -25.86 -2.76 15.79
CA ASN A 144 -27.09 -3.26 16.44
C ASN A 144 -26.77 -4.11 17.68
N ILE A 145 -25.79 -5.03 17.59
CA ILE A 145 -25.33 -5.80 18.75
C ILE A 145 -24.85 -4.85 19.86
N GLY A 146 -24.07 -3.83 19.51
CA GLY A 146 -23.62 -2.83 20.46
C GLY A 146 -24.78 -2.13 21.17
N PHE A 147 -25.75 -1.61 20.41
CA PHE A 147 -26.93 -0.92 20.98
C PHE A 147 -27.80 -1.83 21.84
N ASP A 148 -28.03 -3.06 21.42
CA ASP A 148 -28.90 -4.01 22.18
C ASP A 148 -28.29 -4.44 23.51
N ASN A 149 -26.97 -4.31 23.68
CA ASN A 149 -26.25 -4.69 24.88
C ASN A 149 -25.88 -3.51 25.80
N ILE A 150 -26.23 -2.27 25.45
CA ILE A 150 -25.98 -1.11 26.33
C ILE A 150 -26.89 -1.15 27.52
N SER A 151 -26.33 -1.21 28.74
CA SER A 151 -27.04 -1.05 30.00
C SER A 151 -26.13 -0.44 31.07
N LEU A 152 -26.70 -0.08 32.22
CA LEU A 152 -25.95 0.53 33.34
C LEU A 152 -24.96 -0.44 34.01
N ASP A 153 -25.15 -1.75 33.80
CA ASP A 153 -24.37 -2.80 34.46
C ASP A 153 -23.35 -3.45 33.51
N VAL A 154 -23.19 -2.92 32.26
CA VAL A 154 -22.30 -3.45 31.23
C VAL A 154 -21.16 -2.49 31.01
N THR A 155 -19.93 -3.02 30.94
CA THR A 155 -18.73 -2.23 30.64
C THR A 155 -18.46 -2.18 29.13
N GLU A 156 -17.67 -1.20 28.69
CA GLU A 156 -17.22 -1.11 27.29
C GLU A 156 -16.55 -2.39 26.78
N PRO A 157 -15.62 -3.06 27.51
CA PRO A 157 -15.07 -4.36 27.12
C PRO A 157 -16.12 -5.46 26.95
N ASP A 158 -17.18 -5.47 27.71
CA ASP A 158 -18.26 -6.46 27.58
C ASP A 158 -19.02 -6.25 26.27
N ILE A 159 -19.29 -5.01 25.87
CA ILE A 159 -19.92 -4.67 24.59
C ILE A 159 -19.02 -5.07 23.42
N ILE A 160 -17.72 -4.76 23.50
CA ILE A 160 -16.74 -5.16 22.47
C ILE A 160 -16.75 -6.67 22.30
N ALA A 161 -16.70 -7.43 23.41
CA ALA A 161 -16.74 -8.88 23.37
C ALA A 161 -18.02 -9.42 22.70
N GLN A 162 -19.19 -8.81 22.98
CA GLN A 162 -20.45 -9.19 22.31
C GLN A 162 -20.41 -8.92 20.79
N ILE A 163 -19.82 -7.82 20.37
CA ILE A 163 -19.68 -7.50 18.93
C ILE A 163 -18.72 -8.47 18.23
N GLU A 164 -17.63 -8.88 18.89
CA GLU A 164 -16.62 -9.77 18.29
C GLU A 164 -17.07 -11.24 18.19
N PHE A 165 -17.94 -11.69 19.10
CA PHE A 165 -18.31 -13.11 19.20
C PHE A 165 -19.81 -13.39 18.98
N GLY A 166 -20.62 -12.36 18.73
CA GLY A 166 -22.06 -12.44 18.39
C GLY A 166 -22.30 -12.40 16.91
#